data_b0d067724b43231e4617c2bae5f9a050
#
_entry.id   b0d067724b43231e4617c2bae5f9a050
#
_cell.length_a   1.000
_cell.length_b   1.000
_cell.length_c   1.000
_cell.angle_alpha   90.00
_cell.angle_beta   90.00
_cell.angle_gamma   90.00
#
_symmetry.space_group_name_H-M   'P 1'
#
loop_
_entity.id
_entity.type
_entity.pdbx_description
1 polymer ?
#
loop_
_entity_poly.entity_id
_entity_poly.type
_entity_poly.pdbx_seq_one_letter_code
_entity_poly.pdbx_strand_id
1 'polypeptide(L)'
;YEDLIINIKSNKDVMDASPYISIQGLVTSSYETSGISIVGIEPNIEKNMSIIPDYMMIGDIRNLKKENSIIIGSTLAASIGAYVGDIINITTSEIKTSIIGSYPRSVNLEVVGIFELKTEIDQFLTFISHKTAQKFKNINLNETLSIRIKTNNLFNADGITQDILRDINNINYSYSSWKNTHGTLFEAI
;
A
#
# COMPACT_ATOMS: atom_id res chain seq x y z
N TYR A 1 2.40 -14.66 11.54
CA TYR A 1 2.78 -13.51 10.70
C TYR A 1 3.47 -12.42 11.54
N GLU A 2 2.96 -12.12 12.72
CA GLU A 2 3.63 -11.19 13.66
C GLU A 2 5.03 -11.68 14.05
N ASP A 3 5.16 -12.97 14.34
CA ASP A 3 6.45 -13.62 14.63
C ASP A 3 7.43 -13.49 13.45
N LEU A 4 6.94 -13.57 12.22
CA LEU A 4 7.76 -13.38 11.03
C LEU A 4 8.30 -11.95 10.92
N ILE A 5 7.46 -10.94 11.17
CA ILE A 5 7.91 -9.55 11.20
C ILE A 5 8.92 -9.31 12.32
N ILE A 6 8.71 -9.88 13.50
CA ILE A 6 9.65 -9.79 14.61
C ILE A 6 11.00 -10.41 14.22
N ASN A 7 10.99 -11.58 13.59
CA ASN A 7 12.20 -12.23 13.10
C ASN A 7 12.93 -11.36 12.07
N ILE A 8 12.22 -10.84 11.07
CA ILE A 8 12.79 -9.93 10.06
C ILE A 8 13.42 -8.70 10.72
N LYS A 9 12.75 -8.09 11.68
CA LYS A 9 13.26 -6.92 12.43
C LYS A 9 14.47 -7.22 13.33
N SER A 10 14.72 -8.47 13.66
CA SER A 10 15.91 -8.87 14.44
C SER A 10 17.21 -8.81 13.62
N ASN A 11 17.10 -8.77 12.29
CA ASN A 11 18.27 -8.61 11.43
C ASN A 11 18.82 -7.19 11.54
N LYS A 12 20.13 -7.06 11.82
CA LYS A 12 20.84 -5.78 12.05
C LYS A 12 20.80 -4.79 10.88
N ASP A 13 20.59 -5.31 9.67
CA ASP A 13 20.57 -4.54 8.44
C ASP A 13 19.15 -4.11 8.04
N VAL A 14 18.15 -4.49 8.83
CA VAL A 14 16.76 -4.07 8.69
C VAL A 14 16.47 -2.90 9.62
N MET A 15 16.03 -1.78 9.06
CA MET A 15 15.60 -0.61 9.81
C MET A 15 14.19 -0.77 10.35
N ASP A 16 13.27 -1.27 9.51
CA ASP A 16 11.90 -1.58 9.91
C ASP A 16 11.24 -2.53 8.90
N ALA A 17 10.14 -3.17 9.30
CA ALA A 17 9.34 -4.03 8.46
C ALA A 17 7.86 -3.89 8.79
N SER A 18 7.01 -3.90 7.76
CA SER A 18 5.56 -3.77 7.94
C SER A 18 4.78 -4.65 6.96
N PRO A 19 3.56 -5.07 7.33
CA PRO A 19 2.67 -5.71 6.39
C PRO A 19 2.34 -4.74 5.24
N TYR A 20 2.16 -5.32 4.05
CA TYR A 20 1.90 -4.57 2.83
C TYR A 20 0.90 -5.31 1.96
N ILE A 21 -0.11 -4.62 1.49
CA ILE A 21 -1.09 -5.14 0.53
C ILE A 21 -1.22 -4.14 -0.60
N SER A 22 -1.07 -4.59 -1.83
CA SER A 22 -1.33 -3.77 -3.02
C SER A 22 -2.56 -4.28 -3.74
N ILE A 23 -3.45 -3.37 -4.11
CA ILE A 23 -4.71 -3.64 -4.81
C ILE A 23 -4.82 -2.63 -5.95
N GLN A 24 -5.18 -3.09 -7.13
CA GLN A 24 -5.53 -2.22 -8.24
C GLN A 24 -7.03 -1.98 -8.25
N GLY A 25 -7.43 -0.75 -8.57
CA GLY A 25 -8.84 -0.38 -8.60
C GLY A 25 -9.12 0.82 -9.47
N LEU A 26 -10.39 1.15 -9.54
CA LEU A 26 -10.91 2.34 -10.20
C LEU A 26 -11.68 3.17 -9.17
N VAL A 27 -11.43 4.46 -9.15
CA VAL A 27 -12.29 5.42 -8.47
C VAL A 27 -13.18 6.11 -9.51
N THR A 28 -14.47 6.17 -9.22
CA THR A 28 -15.44 6.84 -10.09
C THR A 28 -16.11 7.98 -9.36
N SER A 29 -16.08 9.15 -9.97
CA SER A 29 -16.82 10.34 -9.56
C SER A 29 -17.82 10.76 -10.63
N SER A 30 -18.55 11.86 -10.38
CA SER A 30 -19.42 12.46 -11.40
C SER A 30 -18.65 13.09 -12.57
N TYR A 31 -17.35 13.29 -12.40
CA TYR A 31 -16.49 14.02 -13.35
C TYR A 31 -15.60 13.06 -14.14
N GLU A 32 -15.03 12.06 -13.47
CA GLU A 32 -13.98 11.22 -14.05
C GLU A 32 -13.95 9.82 -13.42
N THR A 33 -13.42 8.86 -14.18
CA THR A 33 -13.02 7.54 -13.68
C THR A 33 -11.52 7.39 -13.84
N SER A 34 -10.81 7.22 -12.73
CA SER A 34 -9.35 7.12 -12.69
C SER A 34 -8.89 5.77 -12.15
N GLY A 35 -7.86 5.21 -12.79
CA GLY A 35 -7.16 4.02 -12.27
C GLY A 35 -6.33 4.39 -11.04
N ILE A 36 -6.42 3.58 -9.99
CA ILE A 36 -5.69 3.80 -8.75
C ILE A 36 -4.96 2.55 -8.27
N SER A 37 -3.83 2.79 -7.62
CA SER A 37 -3.10 1.79 -6.83
C SER A 37 -3.38 2.04 -5.35
N ILE A 38 -4.01 1.08 -4.71
CA ILE A 38 -4.41 1.16 -3.31
C ILE A 38 -3.41 0.38 -2.48
N VAL A 39 -2.76 1.04 -1.54
CA VAL A 39 -1.77 0.44 -0.65
C VAL A 39 -2.32 0.33 0.76
N GLY A 40 -2.43 -0.90 1.25
CA GLY A 40 -2.77 -1.20 2.64
C GLY A 40 -1.52 -1.13 3.52
N ILE A 41 -1.51 -0.19 4.46
CA ILE A 41 -0.38 0.12 5.35
C ILE A 41 -0.78 0.01 6.83
N GLU A 42 0.22 -0.12 7.70
CA GLU A 42 0.04 0.02 9.14
C GLU A 42 0.30 1.48 9.56
N PRO A 43 -0.75 2.26 9.88
CA PRO A 43 -0.61 3.72 10.07
C PRO A 43 0.32 4.12 11.20
N ASN A 44 0.51 3.27 12.22
CA ASN A 44 1.34 3.60 13.38
C ASN A 44 2.84 3.60 13.07
N ILE A 45 3.26 2.77 12.12
CA ILE A 45 4.68 2.59 11.78
C ILE A 45 5.05 3.21 10.44
N GLU A 46 4.07 3.73 9.69
CA GLU A 46 4.30 4.25 8.34
C GLU A 46 5.34 5.37 8.29
N LYS A 47 5.44 6.18 9.35
CA LYS A 47 6.46 7.23 9.47
C LYS A 47 7.88 6.68 9.40
N ASN A 48 8.10 5.46 9.87
CA ASN A 48 9.41 4.80 9.77
C ASN A 48 9.63 4.17 8.39
N MET A 49 8.55 3.82 7.69
CA MET A 49 8.60 3.07 6.45
C MET A 49 8.70 3.92 5.20
N SER A 50 8.01 5.07 5.16
CA SER A 50 7.95 5.93 3.98
C SER A 50 8.01 7.42 4.32
N ILE A 51 8.13 8.24 3.28
CA ILE A 51 8.13 9.71 3.40
C ILE A 51 6.72 10.29 3.38
N ILE A 52 5.69 9.53 3.04
CA ILE A 52 4.32 10.02 2.85
C ILE A 52 3.79 10.81 4.05
N PRO A 53 4.01 10.37 5.31
CA PRO A 53 3.56 11.11 6.48
C PRO A 53 4.11 12.55 6.58
N ASP A 54 5.29 12.81 6.01
CA ASP A 54 5.92 14.13 6.01
C ASP A 54 5.39 15.03 4.87
N TYR A 55 4.68 14.45 3.91
CA TYR A 55 4.09 15.13 2.74
C TYR A 55 2.56 15.19 2.78
N MET A 56 1.97 15.01 3.95
CA MET A 56 0.53 15.22 4.13
C MET A 56 0.20 16.71 3.99
N MET A 57 -0.65 17.03 3.00
CA MET A 57 -1.15 18.41 2.77
C MET A 57 -2.32 18.70 3.71
N ILE A 58 -3.25 17.75 3.86
CA ILE A 58 -4.43 17.82 4.72
C ILE A 58 -4.61 16.49 5.43
N GLY A 59 -4.89 16.54 6.73
CA GLY A 59 -5.06 15.34 7.54
C GLY A 59 -3.74 14.74 8.04
N ASP A 60 -3.79 13.50 8.50
CA ASP A 60 -2.66 12.76 9.05
C ASP A 60 -2.77 11.29 8.66
N ILE A 61 -1.64 10.61 8.44
CA ILE A 61 -1.61 9.18 8.08
C ILE A 61 -2.34 8.32 9.13
N ARG A 62 -2.31 8.73 10.40
CA ARG A 62 -2.98 8.05 11.51
C ARG A 62 -4.50 8.09 11.44
N ASN A 63 -5.08 8.98 10.61
CA ASN A 63 -6.52 9.03 10.38
C ASN A 63 -7.04 7.74 9.70
N LEU A 64 -6.15 6.96 9.06
CA LEU A 64 -6.46 5.63 8.52
C LEU A 64 -6.83 4.58 9.57
N LYS A 65 -6.69 4.88 10.88
CA LYS A 65 -7.25 4.04 11.95
C LYS A 65 -8.77 4.00 11.92
N LYS A 66 -9.41 5.02 11.35
CA LYS A 66 -10.83 5.01 11.07
C LYS A 66 -11.14 3.93 10.03
N GLU A 67 -12.12 3.10 10.31
CA GLU A 67 -12.53 2.07 9.33
C GLU A 67 -13.12 2.73 8.07
N ASN A 68 -12.96 2.06 6.94
CA ASN A 68 -13.46 2.52 5.63
C ASN A 68 -12.99 3.95 5.30
N SER A 69 -11.73 4.24 5.56
CA SER A 69 -11.09 5.51 5.25
C SER A 69 -9.96 5.35 4.25
N ILE A 70 -9.68 6.43 3.51
CA ILE A 70 -8.64 6.48 2.48
C ILE A 70 -7.91 7.82 2.51
N ILE A 71 -6.63 7.78 2.19
CA ILE A 71 -5.80 8.96 1.86
C ILE A 71 -5.48 8.90 0.38
N ILE A 72 -5.62 10.02 -0.31
CA ILE A 72 -5.44 10.14 -1.77
C ILE A 72 -4.41 11.22 -2.10
N GLY A 73 -3.78 11.12 -3.28
CA GLY A 73 -2.88 12.16 -3.77
C GLY A 73 -3.62 13.42 -4.21
N SER A 74 -2.95 14.56 -4.16
CA SER A 74 -3.54 15.88 -4.46
C SER A 74 -4.06 15.98 -5.90
N THR A 75 -3.31 15.44 -6.86
CA THR A 75 -3.73 15.43 -8.28
C THR A 75 -4.97 14.57 -8.50
N LEU A 76 -5.04 13.40 -7.86
CA LEU A 76 -6.23 12.55 -7.91
C LEU A 76 -7.43 13.27 -7.28
N ALA A 77 -7.25 13.87 -6.09
CA ALA A 77 -8.30 14.62 -5.42
C ALA A 77 -8.89 15.71 -6.30
N ALA A 78 -8.02 16.47 -6.99
CA ALA A 78 -8.44 17.51 -7.93
C ALA A 78 -9.19 16.95 -9.14
N SER A 79 -8.73 15.84 -9.74
CA SER A 79 -9.36 15.26 -10.94
C SER A 79 -10.75 14.71 -10.66
N ILE A 80 -10.94 14.04 -9.51
CA ILE A 80 -12.25 13.48 -9.14
C ILE A 80 -13.14 14.47 -8.36
N GLY A 81 -12.63 15.68 -8.04
CA GLY A 81 -13.35 16.71 -7.30
C GLY A 81 -13.63 16.32 -5.84
N ALA A 82 -12.74 15.55 -5.20
CA ALA A 82 -12.93 15.06 -3.83
C ALA A 82 -12.18 15.88 -2.79
N TYR A 83 -12.78 16.10 -1.64
CA TYR A 83 -12.23 16.78 -0.47
C TYR A 83 -12.19 15.86 0.74
N VAL A 84 -11.44 16.26 1.77
CA VAL A 84 -11.46 15.55 3.05
C VAL A 84 -12.87 15.62 3.66
N GLY A 85 -13.39 14.46 4.02
CA GLY A 85 -14.75 14.25 4.49
C GLY A 85 -15.69 13.65 3.44
N ASP A 86 -15.35 13.71 2.16
CA ASP A 86 -16.17 13.14 1.10
C ASP A 86 -16.08 11.61 1.09
N ILE A 87 -17.14 10.98 0.62
CA ILE A 87 -17.20 9.54 0.41
C ILE A 87 -16.99 9.26 -1.09
N ILE A 88 -15.97 8.50 -1.40
CA ILE A 88 -15.66 8.07 -2.77
C ILE A 88 -15.95 6.57 -2.94
N ASN A 89 -16.41 6.19 -4.13
CA ASN A 89 -16.66 4.79 -4.48
C ASN A 89 -15.45 4.22 -5.21
N ILE A 90 -14.95 3.09 -4.72
CA ILE A 90 -13.83 2.38 -5.32
C ILE A 90 -14.29 1.00 -5.76
N THR A 91 -14.02 0.68 -7.02
CA THR A 91 -14.21 -0.65 -7.60
C THR A 91 -12.86 -1.32 -7.78
N THR A 92 -12.67 -2.48 -7.16
CA THR A 92 -11.42 -3.24 -7.24
C THR A 92 -11.50 -4.33 -8.32
N SER A 93 -10.34 -4.82 -8.78
CA SER A 93 -10.25 -5.97 -9.68
C SER A 93 -10.65 -7.30 -9.01
N GLU A 94 -10.85 -7.30 -7.70
CA GLU A 94 -11.32 -8.48 -6.98
C GLU A 94 -12.74 -8.82 -7.33
N ILE A 95 -12.99 -10.09 -7.67
CA ILE A 95 -14.30 -10.56 -8.12
C ILE A 95 -15.03 -11.20 -6.94
N LYS A 96 -16.27 -10.76 -6.69
CA LYS A 96 -17.21 -11.47 -5.83
C LYS A 96 -18.03 -12.41 -6.68
N THR A 97 -18.04 -13.69 -6.32
CA THR A 97 -18.91 -14.69 -6.92
C THR A 97 -20.15 -14.89 -6.05
N SER A 98 -21.33 -14.81 -6.65
CA SER A 98 -22.61 -15.08 -6.01
C SER A 98 -23.45 -16.05 -6.86
N ILE A 99 -24.58 -16.48 -6.33
CA ILE A 99 -25.52 -17.39 -7.03
C ILE A 99 -26.01 -16.78 -8.36
N ILE A 100 -26.02 -15.45 -8.46
CA ILE A 100 -26.49 -14.71 -9.64
C ILE A 100 -25.36 -14.29 -10.58
N GLY A 101 -24.10 -14.64 -10.29
CA GLY A 101 -22.93 -14.34 -11.13
C GLY A 101 -21.76 -13.72 -10.39
N SER A 102 -20.74 -13.37 -11.15
CA SER A 102 -19.52 -12.73 -10.68
C SER A 102 -19.55 -11.24 -11.00
N TYR A 103 -19.23 -10.40 -10.02
CA TYR A 103 -19.18 -8.93 -10.19
C TYR A 103 -17.99 -8.32 -9.45
N PRO A 104 -17.45 -7.18 -9.93
CA PRO A 104 -16.36 -6.48 -9.26
C PRO A 104 -16.79 -6.03 -7.86
N ARG A 105 -15.82 -6.00 -6.94
CA ARG A 105 -16.07 -5.52 -5.58
C ARG A 105 -16.02 -4.00 -5.56
N SER A 106 -17.10 -3.37 -5.12
CA SER A 106 -17.20 -1.94 -4.93
C SER A 106 -17.36 -1.60 -3.46
N VAL A 107 -16.65 -0.56 -2.99
CA VAL A 107 -16.62 -0.13 -1.59
C VAL A 107 -16.60 1.38 -1.50
N ASN A 108 -17.35 1.93 -0.55
CA ASN A 108 -17.32 3.35 -0.23
C ASN A 108 -16.30 3.63 0.86
N LEU A 109 -15.42 4.59 0.62
CA LEU A 109 -14.39 5.03 1.56
C LEU A 109 -14.48 6.54 1.79
N GLU A 110 -14.31 6.96 3.03
CA GLU A 110 -14.21 8.37 3.39
C GLU A 110 -12.78 8.88 3.20
N VAL A 111 -12.62 9.98 2.49
CA VAL A 111 -11.33 10.67 2.35
C VAL A 111 -10.98 11.34 3.68
N VAL A 112 -9.91 10.88 4.34
CA VAL A 112 -9.46 11.38 5.64
C VAL A 112 -8.16 12.15 5.59
N GLY A 113 -7.56 12.26 4.40
CA GLY A 113 -6.34 13.02 4.17
C GLY A 113 -5.97 13.09 2.70
N ILE A 114 -5.16 14.08 2.37
CA ILE A 114 -4.60 14.32 1.04
C ILE A 114 -3.09 14.54 1.20
N PHE A 115 -2.29 13.83 0.41
CA PHE A 115 -0.84 14.03 0.35
C PHE A 115 -0.42 14.67 -0.98
N GLU A 116 0.75 15.29 -1.01
CA GLU A 116 1.32 15.90 -2.22
C GLU A 116 2.83 15.68 -2.29
N LEU A 117 3.29 14.86 -3.23
CA LEU A 117 4.71 14.66 -3.55
C LEU A 117 5.19 15.54 -4.72
N LYS A 118 4.25 16.15 -5.46
CA LYS A 118 4.47 16.91 -6.72
C LYS A 118 5.07 16.02 -7.83
N THR A 119 4.62 14.79 -7.90
CA THR A 119 5.02 13.79 -8.88
C THR A 119 3.81 13.14 -9.52
N GLU A 120 4.03 12.33 -10.56
CA GLU A 120 2.96 11.55 -11.20
C GLU A 120 2.25 10.58 -10.24
N ILE A 121 2.93 10.21 -9.15
CA ILE A 121 2.39 9.31 -8.12
C ILE A 121 1.11 9.89 -7.49
N ASP A 122 1.00 11.21 -7.36
CA ASP A 122 -0.16 11.89 -6.80
C ASP A 122 -1.45 11.69 -7.60
N GLN A 123 -1.35 11.15 -8.86
CA GLN A 123 -2.49 10.88 -9.71
C GLN A 123 -3.16 9.54 -9.44
N PHE A 124 -2.43 8.57 -8.89
CA PHE A 124 -2.94 7.20 -8.79
C PHE A 124 -2.69 6.51 -7.45
N LEU A 125 -1.70 6.95 -6.67
CA LEU A 125 -1.38 6.29 -5.40
C LEU A 125 -2.36 6.70 -4.31
N THR A 126 -2.85 5.70 -3.57
CA THR A 126 -3.79 5.89 -2.46
C THR A 126 -3.45 4.96 -1.31
N PHE A 127 -3.81 5.35 -0.10
CA PHE A 127 -3.52 4.57 1.11
C PHE A 127 -4.78 4.27 1.90
N ILE A 128 -4.87 3.03 2.38
CA ILE A 128 -5.88 2.57 3.34
C ILE A 128 -5.17 1.84 4.49
N SER A 129 -5.87 1.60 5.60
CA SER A 129 -5.28 0.75 6.64
C SER A 129 -5.11 -0.69 6.14
N HIS A 130 -4.08 -1.39 6.63
CA HIS A 130 -3.86 -2.80 6.35
C HIS A 130 -5.11 -3.64 6.68
N LYS A 131 -5.77 -3.34 7.79
CA LYS A 131 -7.03 -3.98 8.20
C LYS A 131 -8.14 -3.81 7.16
N THR A 132 -8.29 -2.61 6.60
CA THR A 132 -9.26 -2.34 5.53
C THR A 132 -8.88 -3.08 4.25
N ALA A 133 -7.58 -3.11 3.89
CA ALA A 133 -7.09 -3.83 2.71
C ALA A 133 -7.33 -5.34 2.80
N GLN A 134 -7.13 -5.95 3.96
CA GLN A 134 -7.45 -7.37 4.19
C GLN A 134 -8.93 -7.68 3.93
N LYS A 135 -9.82 -6.81 4.39
CA LYS A 135 -11.25 -6.95 4.11
C LYS A 135 -11.55 -6.88 2.60
N PHE A 136 -10.81 -6.06 1.85
CA PHE A 136 -10.98 -5.92 0.40
C PHE A 136 -10.57 -7.16 -0.37
N LYS A 137 -9.42 -7.74 -0.05
CA LYS A 137 -8.91 -8.93 -0.73
C LYS A 137 -9.63 -10.23 -0.34
N ASN A 138 -10.51 -10.19 0.66
CA ASN A 138 -11.10 -11.42 1.24
C ASN A 138 -10.04 -12.47 1.59
N ILE A 139 -8.85 -11.98 1.98
CA ILE A 139 -7.70 -12.81 2.33
C ILE A 139 -8.05 -13.53 3.63
N ASN A 140 -8.15 -14.86 3.58
CA ASN A 140 -7.96 -15.66 4.76
C ASN A 140 -6.59 -15.34 5.34
N LEU A 141 -6.49 -15.18 6.64
CA LEU A 141 -5.28 -14.77 7.38
C LEU A 141 -3.99 -15.56 7.03
N ASN A 142 -4.12 -16.61 6.23
CA ASN A 142 -3.05 -17.52 5.83
C ASN A 142 -2.58 -17.34 4.36
N GLU A 143 -3.19 -16.44 3.58
CA GLU A 143 -2.86 -16.29 2.16
C GLU A 143 -2.11 -14.99 1.90
N THR A 144 -0.99 -15.11 1.24
CA THR A 144 -0.15 -14.10 0.57
C THR A 144 -0.03 -12.76 1.28
N LEU A 145 0.59 -12.76 2.44
CA LEU A 145 1.01 -11.53 3.09
C LEU A 145 2.33 -11.07 2.47
N SER A 146 2.31 -9.93 1.83
CA SER A 146 3.55 -9.25 1.48
C SER A 146 4.04 -8.45 2.69
N ILE A 147 5.34 -8.49 2.92
CA ILE A 147 6.02 -7.69 3.95
C ILE A 147 6.94 -6.72 3.23
N ARG A 148 6.76 -5.44 3.52
CA ARG A 148 7.69 -4.40 3.07
C ARG A 148 8.80 -4.27 4.10
N ILE A 149 10.04 -4.35 3.64
CA ILE A 149 11.25 -4.26 4.47
C ILE A 149 12.00 -3.00 4.09
N LYS A 150 12.37 -2.20 5.09
CA LYS A 150 13.27 -1.06 4.93
C LYS A 150 14.64 -1.43 5.44
N THR A 151 15.64 -1.36 4.57
CA THR A 151 17.02 -1.71 4.89
C THR A 151 17.87 -0.45 5.14
N ASN A 152 18.95 -0.60 5.89
CA ASN A 152 19.93 0.46 6.15
C ASN A 152 20.84 0.74 4.94
N ASN A 153 20.93 -0.21 4.00
CA ASN A 153 21.70 -0.08 2.77
C ASN A 153 20.84 -0.42 1.56
N LEU A 154 20.43 0.61 0.82
CA LEU A 154 19.59 0.49 -0.37
C LEU A 154 20.27 -0.36 -1.46
N PHE A 155 21.58 -0.20 -1.66
CA PHE A 155 22.32 -0.90 -2.72
C PHE A 155 22.53 -2.39 -2.43
N ASN A 156 22.47 -2.79 -1.16
CA ASN A 156 22.58 -4.19 -0.73
C ASN A 156 21.24 -4.81 -0.32
N ALA A 157 20.13 -4.20 -0.67
CA ALA A 157 18.79 -4.67 -0.30
C ALA A 157 18.54 -6.14 -0.72
N ASP A 158 19.01 -6.53 -1.92
CA ASP A 158 18.88 -7.90 -2.42
C ASP A 158 19.67 -8.90 -1.56
N GLY A 159 20.91 -8.59 -1.21
CA GLY A 159 21.75 -9.45 -0.34
C GLY A 159 21.11 -9.63 1.04
N ILE A 160 20.67 -8.52 1.66
CA ILE A 160 20.01 -8.54 2.97
C ILE A 160 18.73 -9.39 2.92
N THR A 161 17.92 -9.25 1.84
CA THR A 161 16.69 -10.03 1.69
C THR A 161 16.96 -11.51 1.49
N GLN A 162 18.00 -11.87 0.73
CA GLN A 162 18.40 -13.27 0.56
C GLN A 162 18.85 -13.90 1.89
N ASP A 163 19.59 -13.18 2.70
CA ASP A 163 20.01 -13.67 4.03
C ASP A 163 18.80 -13.89 4.94
N ILE A 164 17.85 -12.94 4.96
CA ILE A 164 16.58 -13.08 5.69
C ILE A 164 15.81 -14.32 5.23
N LEU A 165 15.73 -14.57 3.92
CA LEU A 165 15.01 -15.73 3.39
C LEU A 165 15.67 -17.06 3.76
N ARG A 166 17.01 -17.11 3.83
CA ARG A 166 17.74 -18.30 4.32
C ARG A 166 17.45 -18.58 5.79
N ASP A 167 17.40 -17.53 6.62
CA ASP A 167 17.14 -17.67 8.06
C ASP A 167 15.71 -18.15 8.35
N ILE A 168 14.74 -17.76 7.49
CA ILE A 168 13.33 -18.18 7.64
C ILE A 168 13.12 -19.64 7.22
N ASN A 169 14.04 -20.28 6.51
CA ASN A 169 13.98 -21.68 6.07
C ASN A 169 12.67 -22.07 5.32
N ASN A 170 12.02 -21.13 4.67
CA ASN A 170 10.74 -21.37 4.01
C ASN A 170 10.85 -21.12 2.49
N ILE A 171 10.72 -22.20 1.73
CA ILE A 171 10.92 -22.24 0.27
C ILE A 171 9.85 -21.46 -0.53
N ASN A 172 8.76 -21.05 0.11
CA ASN A 172 7.59 -20.46 -0.56
C ASN A 172 7.59 -18.93 -0.62
N TYR A 173 8.64 -18.25 -0.17
CA TYR A 173 8.73 -16.79 -0.25
C TYR A 173 9.51 -16.35 -1.47
N SER A 174 8.97 -15.37 -2.18
CA SER A 174 9.67 -14.61 -3.23
C SER A 174 9.87 -13.18 -2.76
N TYR A 175 10.87 -12.49 -3.29
CA TYR A 175 11.08 -11.09 -3.01
C TYR A 175 11.19 -10.27 -4.31
N SER A 176 10.89 -8.99 -4.19
CA SER A 176 11.14 -7.98 -5.20
C SER A 176 11.81 -6.79 -4.55
N SER A 177 12.85 -6.24 -5.17
CA SER A 177 13.51 -5.04 -4.70
C SER A 177 13.21 -3.86 -5.60
N TRP A 178 13.55 -2.66 -5.13
CA TRP A 178 13.44 -1.43 -5.92
C TRP A 178 14.19 -1.50 -7.26
N LYS A 179 15.25 -2.31 -7.36
CA LYS A 179 16.00 -2.53 -8.60
C LYS A 179 15.14 -3.19 -9.68
N ASN A 180 14.23 -4.07 -9.30
CA ASN A 180 13.34 -4.75 -10.26
C ASN A 180 12.27 -3.80 -10.82
N THR A 181 11.92 -2.76 -10.07
CA THR A 181 10.86 -1.79 -10.43
C THR A 181 11.41 -0.50 -11.04
N HIS A 182 12.60 -0.07 -10.62
CA HIS A 182 13.17 1.24 -10.99
C HIS A 182 14.65 1.16 -11.40
N GLY A 183 15.19 -0.05 -11.59
CA GLY A 183 16.63 -0.27 -11.88
C GLY A 183 17.13 0.47 -13.10
N THR A 184 16.32 0.59 -14.14
CA THR A 184 16.67 1.31 -15.38
C THR A 184 16.98 2.79 -15.20
N LEU A 185 16.46 3.43 -14.14
CA LEU A 185 16.76 4.83 -13.82
C LEU A 185 18.19 4.99 -13.27
N PHE A 186 18.76 3.94 -12.67
CA PHE A 186 20.11 3.98 -12.07
C PHE A 186 21.19 3.41 -12.96
N GLU A 187 20.86 2.65 -14.00
CA GLU A 187 21.81 2.21 -15.03
C GLU A 187 22.19 3.33 -16.01
N ALA A 188 21.44 4.44 -16.01
CA ALA A 188 21.65 5.59 -16.89
C ALA A 188 22.51 6.71 -16.24
N ILE A 189 23.04 6.54 -15.03
CA ILE A 189 23.91 7.48 -14.31
C ILE A 189 25.33 6.88 -14.22
#